data_14fb52e00369b38e5ab8be7be50c12bf
#
_entry.id   14fb52e00369b38e5ab8be7be50c12bf
#
_cell.length_a   1.000
_cell.length_b   1.000
_cell.length_c   1.000
_cell.angle_alpha   90.00
_cell.angle_beta   90.00
_cell.angle_gamma   90.00
#
_symmetry.space_group_name_H-M   'P 1'
#
loop_
_entity.id
_entity.type
_entity.pdbx_description
1 polymer ?
#
loop_
_entity_poly.entity_id
_entity_poly.type
_entity_poly.pdbx_seq_one_letter_code
_entity_poly.pdbx_strand_id
1 'polypeptide(L)'
;RLAEQAVAAGVKRFIFLSTTKVTGELSPPSGFSETDPARPEDGYGVSKWEAEQALLEISKTTSMEVVILRPPLVYGPGVKGNFLTLLKAVDRGTVLPLGAIQNQRSLIYVGNLADVIVTATTHADAANQTFFVSDEGTVSTTSLIENIAASLNKKPRLINLPPGLLKFAGALTGKSGAIQ
;
A
#
# COMPACT_ATOMS: atom_id res chain seq x y z
N ARG A 1 -17.61 -16.49 2.83
CA ARG A 1 -18.66 -16.32 3.85
C ARG A 1 -19.33 -14.95 3.82
N LEU A 2 -18.62 -13.79 4.01
CA LEU A 2 -19.26 -12.47 3.94
C LEU A 2 -19.84 -12.19 2.53
N ALA A 3 -19.06 -12.47 1.48
CA ALA A 3 -19.50 -12.26 0.10
C ALA A 3 -20.69 -13.17 -0.28
N GLU A 4 -20.73 -14.40 0.17
CA GLU A 4 -21.87 -15.30 -0.03
C GLU A 4 -23.14 -14.77 0.66
N GLN A 5 -23.00 -14.19 1.85
CA GLN A 5 -24.09 -13.51 2.53
C GLN A 5 -24.56 -12.25 1.77
N ALA A 6 -23.61 -11.51 1.19
CA ALA A 6 -23.93 -10.35 0.35
C ALA A 6 -24.70 -10.77 -0.91
N VAL A 7 -24.30 -11.85 -1.57
CA VAL A 7 -25.06 -12.43 -2.70
C VAL A 7 -26.48 -12.81 -2.26
N ALA A 8 -26.63 -13.54 -1.15
CA ALA A 8 -27.94 -13.95 -0.64
C ALA A 8 -28.82 -12.74 -0.25
N ALA A 9 -28.23 -11.63 0.16
CA ALA A 9 -28.90 -10.37 0.46
C ALA A 9 -29.19 -9.50 -0.78
N GLY A 10 -28.85 -9.95 -1.99
CA GLY A 10 -29.10 -9.22 -3.23
C GLY A 10 -28.17 -8.01 -3.46
N VAL A 11 -27.00 -8.00 -2.83
CA VAL A 11 -25.97 -6.96 -3.06
C VAL A 11 -25.52 -7.02 -4.52
N LYS A 12 -25.61 -5.91 -5.23
CA LYS A 12 -25.25 -5.83 -6.67
C LYS A 12 -23.75 -5.73 -6.89
N ARG A 13 -23.04 -5.00 -6.03
CA ARG A 13 -21.59 -4.76 -6.19
C ARG A 13 -20.89 -4.87 -4.84
N PHE A 14 -19.78 -5.62 -4.83
CA PHE A 14 -18.91 -5.82 -3.68
C PHE A 14 -17.55 -5.21 -3.95
N ILE A 15 -17.14 -4.23 -3.15
CA ILE A 15 -15.83 -3.59 -3.29
C ILE A 15 -14.89 -4.17 -2.24
N PHE A 16 -13.77 -4.71 -2.68
CA PHE A 16 -12.75 -5.31 -1.83
C PHE A 16 -11.47 -4.48 -1.80
N LEU A 17 -11.12 -3.97 -0.63
CA LEU A 17 -9.81 -3.36 -0.40
C LEU A 17 -8.76 -4.45 -0.20
N SER A 18 -7.96 -4.67 -1.22
CA SER A 18 -6.79 -5.53 -1.23
C SER A 18 -5.51 -4.73 -0.92
N THR A 19 -4.41 -5.05 -1.53
CA THR A 19 -3.11 -4.39 -1.35
C THR A 19 -2.20 -4.65 -2.56
N THR A 20 -1.27 -3.73 -2.85
CA THR A 20 -0.19 -3.95 -3.82
C THR A 20 0.69 -5.15 -3.48
N LYS A 21 0.78 -5.56 -2.20
CA LYS A 21 1.56 -6.72 -1.73
C LYS A 21 1.12 -8.06 -2.32
N VAL A 22 -0.06 -8.13 -2.89
CA VAL A 22 -0.52 -9.30 -3.66
C VAL A 22 0.39 -9.56 -4.86
N THR A 23 0.91 -8.49 -5.48
CA THR A 23 1.77 -8.60 -6.68
C THR A 23 3.26 -8.75 -6.32
N GLY A 24 3.66 -8.30 -5.13
CA GLY A 24 5.03 -8.43 -4.63
C GLY A 24 5.45 -7.27 -3.72
N GLU A 25 6.63 -7.37 -3.13
CA GLU A 25 7.20 -6.31 -2.29
C GLU A 25 8.00 -5.28 -3.11
N LEU A 26 8.62 -5.72 -4.22
CA LEU A 26 9.45 -4.89 -5.08
C LEU A 26 8.90 -4.92 -6.52
N SER A 27 8.56 -3.76 -7.03
CA SER A 27 8.14 -3.62 -8.42
C SER A 27 9.35 -3.55 -9.36
N PRO A 28 9.20 -3.96 -10.63
CA PRO A 28 10.15 -3.63 -11.67
C PRO A 28 10.22 -2.09 -11.88
N PRO A 29 11.23 -1.57 -12.60
CA PRO A 29 11.33 -0.14 -12.89
C PRO A 29 10.11 0.46 -13.61
N SER A 30 9.36 -0.35 -14.34
CA SER A 30 8.10 0.02 -15.00
C SER A 30 6.91 0.17 -14.04
N GLY A 31 7.06 -0.21 -12.78
CA GLY A 31 5.96 -0.35 -11.83
C GLY A 31 5.25 -1.70 -11.96
N PHE A 32 4.23 -1.91 -11.12
CA PHE A 32 3.31 -3.04 -11.24
C PHE A 32 2.17 -2.72 -12.20
N SER A 33 1.66 -3.76 -12.86
CA SER A 33 0.44 -3.74 -13.69
C SER A 33 -0.61 -4.68 -13.09
N GLU A 34 -1.87 -4.41 -13.33
CA GLU A 34 -3.00 -5.25 -12.89
C GLU A 34 -2.94 -6.66 -13.48
N THR A 35 -2.25 -6.82 -14.61
CA THR A 35 -2.05 -8.10 -15.30
C THR A 35 -0.83 -8.89 -14.80
N ASP A 36 -0.01 -8.28 -13.91
CA ASP A 36 1.13 -8.98 -13.35
C ASP A 36 0.70 -10.18 -12.50
N PRO A 37 1.44 -11.29 -12.55
CA PRO A 37 1.13 -12.46 -11.76
C PRO A 37 1.28 -12.14 -10.26
N ALA A 38 0.35 -12.64 -9.45
CA ALA A 38 0.44 -12.53 -8.00
C ALA A 38 1.69 -13.26 -7.47
N ARG A 39 2.43 -12.59 -6.58
CA ARG A 39 3.63 -13.10 -5.92
C ARG A 39 3.70 -12.57 -4.48
N PRO A 40 2.69 -12.84 -3.64
CA PRO A 40 2.69 -12.36 -2.26
C PRO A 40 3.82 -13.01 -1.47
N GLU A 41 4.60 -12.19 -0.74
CA GLU A 41 5.79 -12.63 -0.02
C GLU A 41 5.55 -12.77 1.49
N ASP A 42 4.43 -12.23 2.01
CA ASP A 42 4.07 -12.32 3.42
C ASP A 42 2.65 -12.90 3.63
N GLY A 43 2.36 -13.34 4.85
CA GLY A 43 1.04 -13.92 5.18
C GLY A 43 -0.12 -12.95 4.97
N TYR A 44 0.11 -11.65 5.07
CA TYR A 44 -0.90 -10.64 4.78
C TYR A 44 -1.22 -10.59 3.28
N GLY A 45 -0.20 -10.52 2.43
CA GLY A 45 -0.35 -10.55 0.98
C GLY A 45 -1.03 -11.83 0.51
N VAL A 46 -0.62 -12.99 1.05
CA VAL A 46 -1.24 -14.30 0.76
C VAL A 46 -2.73 -14.27 1.10
N SER A 47 -3.09 -13.83 2.31
CA SER A 47 -4.50 -13.80 2.75
C SER A 47 -5.36 -12.88 1.87
N LYS A 48 -4.81 -11.75 1.41
CA LYS A 48 -5.50 -10.84 0.49
C LYS A 48 -5.66 -11.46 -0.89
N TRP A 49 -4.63 -12.14 -1.40
CA TRP A 49 -4.69 -12.85 -2.66
C TRP A 49 -5.75 -13.97 -2.65
N GLU A 50 -5.77 -14.81 -1.63
CA GLU A 50 -6.79 -15.85 -1.48
C GLU A 50 -8.21 -15.27 -1.44
N ALA A 51 -8.40 -14.14 -0.76
CA ALA A 51 -9.69 -13.45 -0.74
C ALA A 51 -10.07 -12.88 -2.12
N GLU A 52 -9.12 -12.33 -2.89
CA GLU A 52 -9.35 -11.88 -4.27
C GLU A 52 -9.84 -13.06 -5.13
N GLN A 53 -9.15 -14.21 -5.07
CA GLN A 53 -9.52 -15.38 -5.86
C GLN A 53 -10.92 -15.88 -5.52
N ALA A 54 -11.24 -15.97 -4.24
CA ALA A 54 -12.57 -16.38 -3.79
C ALA A 54 -13.67 -15.42 -4.26
N LEU A 55 -13.41 -14.11 -4.25
CA LEU A 55 -14.35 -13.10 -4.73
C LEU A 55 -14.54 -13.17 -6.25
N LEU A 56 -13.47 -13.36 -7.01
CA LEU A 56 -13.53 -13.53 -8.46
C LEU A 56 -14.32 -14.79 -8.86
N GLU A 57 -14.21 -15.89 -8.12
CA GLU A 57 -15.02 -17.08 -8.37
C GLU A 57 -16.52 -16.82 -8.09
N ILE A 58 -16.84 -16.07 -7.04
CA ILE A 58 -18.22 -15.66 -6.74
C ILE A 58 -18.79 -14.80 -7.85
N SER A 59 -18.01 -13.84 -8.39
CA SER A 59 -18.48 -12.98 -9.49
C SER A 59 -18.76 -13.75 -10.80
N LYS A 60 -18.04 -14.85 -11.05
CA LYS A 60 -18.26 -15.70 -12.22
C LYS A 60 -19.54 -16.54 -12.13
N THR A 61 -19.95 -16.89 -10.91
CA THR A 61 -21.06 -17.83 -10.63
C THR A 61 -22.33 -17.15 -10.16
N THR A 62 -22.29 -15.82 -9.96
CA THR A 62 -23.44 -15.03 -9.48
C THR A 62 -23.59 -13.76 -10.28
N SER A 63 -24.66 -13.00 -10.04
CA SER A 63 -24.88 -11.67 -10.64
C SER A 63 -24.20 -10.55 -9.86
N MET A 64 -23.48 -10.83 -8.76
CA MET A 64 -22.79 -9.81 -7.95
C MET A 64 -21.48 -9.41 -8.63
N GLU A 65 -21.35 -8.14 -8.96
CA GLU A 65 -20.11 -7.55 -9.47
C GLU A 65 -19.09 -7.44 -8.34
N VAL A 66 -17.83 -7.69 -8.64
CA VAL A 66 -16.72 -7.53 -7.69
C VAL A 66 -15.73 -6.49 -8.21
N VAL A 67 -15.38 -5.52 -7.38
CA VAL A 67 -14.32 -4.55 -7.66
C VAL A 67 -13.21 -4.74 -6.65
N ILE A 68 -11.99 -4.95 -7.12
CA ILE A 68 -10.81 -5.13 -6.29
C ILE A 68 -9.94 -3.87 -6.40
N LEU A 69 -9.66 -3.24 -5.26
CA LEU A 69 -8.77 -2.10 -5.19
C LEU A 69 -7.49 -2.51 -4.46
N ARG A 70 -6.33 -2.32 -5.09
CA ARG A 70 -5.00 -2.62 -4.56
C ARG A 70 -4.27 -1.32 -4.22
N PRO A 71 -4.52 -0.70 -3.06
CA PRO A 71 -3.79 0.47 -2.62
C PRO A 71 -2.37 0.12 -2.19
N PRO A 72 -1.41 1.04 -2.36
CA PRO A 72 -0.11 1.00 -1.72
C PRO A 72 -0.23 1.45 -0.24
N LEU A 73 0.82 2.04 0.32
CA LEU A 73 0.77 2.61 1.66
C LEU A 73 -0.25 3.77 1.71
N VAL A 74 -1.29 3.60 2.52
CA VAL A 74 -2.30 4.63 2.78
C VAL A 74 -1.80 5.56 3.88
N TYR A 75 -1.88 6.88 3.65
CA TYR A 75 -1.50 7.89 4.63
C TYR A 75 -2.64 8.90 4.87
N GLY A 76 -2.56 9.63 5.98
CA GLY A 76 -3.56 10.64 6.35
C GLY A 76 -3.93 10.59 7.83
N PRO A 77 -4.98 11.31 8.25
CA PRO A 77 -5.47 11.30 9.62
C PRO A 77 -5.75 9.86 10.11
N GLY A 78 -5.26 9.54 11.30
CA GLY A 78 -5.44 8.19 11.88
C GLY A 78 -4.48 7.12 11.37
N VAL A 79 -3.47 7.47 10.56
CA VAL A 79 -2.45 6.52 10.08
C VAL A 79 -1.78 5.78 11.24
N LYS A 80 -1.51 4.49 11.02
CA LYS A 80 -0.88 3.58 12.00
C LYS A 80 0.42 2.98 11.44
N GLY A 81 1.01 2.07 12.21
CA GLY A 81 2.16 1.27 11.75
C GLY A 81 3.41 2.09 11.46
N ASN A 82 4.15 1.68 10.44
CA ASN A 82 5.47 2.23 10.11
C ASN A 82 5.43 3.71 9.73
N PHE A 83 4.37 4.17 9.06
CA PHE A 83 4.25 5.59 8.70
C PHE A 83 4.12 6.47 9.95
N LEU A 84 3.27 6.09 10.91
CA LEU A 84 3.16 6.81 12.18
C LEU A 84 4.47 6.79 12.97
N THR A 85 5.19 5.68 12.94
CA THR A 85 6.50 5.55 13.58
C THR A 85 7.51 6.50 12.96
N LEU A 86 7.54 6.60 11.63
CA LEU A 86 8.39 7.53 10.90
C LEU A 86 8.03 8.99 11.23
N LEU A 87 6.75 9.34 11.19
CA LEU A 87 6.25 10.67 11.54
C LEU A 87 6.69 11.08 12.96
N LYS A 88 6.52 10.20 13.94
CA LYS A 88 6.96 10.44 15.33
C LYS A 88 8.48 10.57 15.44
N ALA A 89 9.25 9.82 14.65
CA ALA A 89 10.70 9.91 14.66
C ALA A 89 11.18 11.27 14.12
N VAL A 90 10.56 11.73 13.03
CA VAL A 90 10.84 13.07 12.45
C VAL A 90 10.42 14.16 13.44
N ASP A 91 9.23 14.06 14.03
CA ASP A 91 8.72 15.02 15.00
C ASP A 91 9.63 15.17 16.22
N ARG A 92 10.19 14.07 16.73
CA ARG A 92 11.16 14.05 17.83
C ARG A 92 12.56 14.51 17.44
N GLY A 93 12.82 14.78 16.17
CA GLY A 93 14.16 15.12 15.66
C GLY A 93 15.15 13.96 15.75
N THR A 94 14.66 12.72 15.67
CA THR A 94 15.50 11.51 15.64
C THR A 94 16.41 11.54 14.42
N VAL A 95 17.69 11.20 14.62
CA VAL A 95 18.63 11.04 13.51
C VAL A 95 18.29 9.78 12.73
N LEU A 96 18.00 9.91 11.44
CA LEU A 96 17.60 8.80 10.57
C LEU A 96 18.71 8.49 9.55
N PRO A 97 19.25 7.27 9.53
CA PRO A 97 20.31 6.88 8.61
C PRO A 97 19.76 6.51 7.22
N LEU A 98 18.84 7.31 6.69
CA LEU A 98 18.08 7.04 5.47
C LEU A 98 18.33 8.07 4.35
N GLY A 99 19.35 8.94 4.50
CA GLY A 99 19.60 10.00 3.54
C GLY A 99 20.14 9.53 2.17
N ALA A 100 20.67 8.30 2.09
CA ALA A 100 21.16 7.73 0.83
C ALA A 100 20.15 6.77 0.15
N ILE A 101 18.91 6.67 0.66
CA ILE A 101 17.91 5.77 0.10
C ILE A 101 17.26 6.39 -1.15
N GLN A 102 17.48 5.76 -2.30
CA GLN A 102 16.96 6.16 -3.61
C GLN A 102 15.89 5.19 -4.10
N ASN A 103 14.97 4.81 -3.24
CA ASN A 103 13.81 4.02 -3.65
C ASN A 103 12.69 4.93 -4.17
N GLN A 104 11.70 4.33 -4.81
CA GLN A 104 10.48 5.01 -5.22
C GLN A 104 9.28 4.27 -4.61
N ARG A 105 8.35 5.02 -4.06
CA ARG A 105 7.14 4.49 -3.42
C ARG A 105 5.92 5.25 -3.89
N SER A 106 4.91 4.53 -4.34
CA SER A 106 3.58 5.09 -4.48
C SER A 106 2.91 5.17 -3.10
N LEU A 107 2.11 6.18 -2.89
CA LEU A 107 1.31 6.39 -1.70
C LEU A 107 -0.12 6.72 -2.14
N ILE A 108 -1.08 6.62 -1.22
CA ILE A 108 -2.42 7.14 -1.44
C ILE A 108 -2.93 7.85 -0.18
N TYR A 109 -3.41 9.08 -0.35
CA TYR A 109 -4.09 9.80 0.72
C TYR A 109 -5.43 9.13 1.04
N VAL A 110 -5.75 8.98 2.33
CA VAL A 110 -6.97 8.30 2.76
C VAL A 110 -8.25 8.91 2.19
N GLY A 111 -8.28 10.24 1.99
CA GLY A 111 -9.40 10.93 1.34
C GLY A 111 -9.55 10.51 -0.12
N ASN A 112 -8.45 10.48 -0.89
CA ASN A 112 -8.46 10.03 -2.28
C ASN A 112 -8.87 8.56 -2.40
N LEU A 113 -8.41 7.71 -1.47
CA LEU A 113 -8.87 6.32 -1.43
C LEU A 113 -10.37 6.22 -1.16
N ALA A 114 -10.91 7.04 -0.26
CA ALA A 114 -12.35 7.09 0.00
C ALA A 114 -13.13 7.52 -1.25
N ASP A 115 -12.66 8.52 -1.98
CA ASP A 115 -13.28 8.97 -3.23
C ASP A 115 -13.26 7.89 -4.32
N VAL A 116 -12.14 7.16 -4.45
CA VAL A 116 -12.05 6.01 -5.36
C VAL A 116 -13.06 4.92 -4.97
N ILE A 117 -13.19 4.60 -3.67
CA ILE A 117 -14.18 3.61 -3.21
C ILE A 117 -15.60 4.07 -3.57
N VAL A 118 -15.95 5.32 -3.30
CA VAL A 118 -17.27 5.87 -3.63
C VAL A 118 -17.52 5.82 -5.15
N THR A 119 -16.55 6.26 -5.95
CA THR A 119 -16.63 6.20 -7.42
C THR A 119 -16.83 4.77 -7.90
N ALA A 120 -16.09 3.81 -7.36
CA ALA A 120 -16.19 2.39 -7.71
C ALA A 120 -17.57 1.78 -7.40
N THR A 121 -18.36 2.38 -6.50
CA THR A 121 -19.72 1.87 -6.21
C THR A 121 -20.67 2.00 -7.39
N THR A 122 -20.49 3.00 -8.25
CA THR A 122 -21.47 3.37 -9.29
C THR A 122 -20.88 3.42 -10.71
N HIS A 123 -19.56 3.56 -10.85
CA HIS A 123 -18.94 3.66 -12.17
C HIS A 123 -19.09 2.35 -12.95
N ALA A 124 -19.62 2.44 -14.19
CA ALA A 124 -19.94 1.27 -14.99
C ALA A 124 -18.71 0.42 -15.32
N ASP A 125 -17.61 1.07 -15.69
CA ASP A 125 -16.37 0.38 -16.09
C ASP A 125 -15.61 -0.24 -14.91
N ALA A 126 -16.06 -0.01 -13.66
CA ALA A 126 -15.45 -0.64 -12.51
C ALA A 126 -15.93 -2.08 -12.27
N ALA A 127 -17.02 -2.49 -12.91
CA ALA A 127 -17.62 -3.82 -12.72
C ALA A 127 -16.63 -4.94 -13.05
N ASN A 128 -16.39 -5.85 -12.09
CA ASN A 128 -15.52 -7.01 -12.23
C ASN A 128 -14.07 -6.68 -12.63
N GLN A 129 -13.58 -5.52 -12.21
CA GLN A 129 -12.22 -5.06 -12.48
C GLN A 129 -11.36 -5.05 -11.22
N THR A 130 -10.04 -5.14 -11.45
CA THR A 130 -9.00 -4.93 -10.43
C THR A 130 -8.22 -3.68 -10.79
N PHE A 131 -7.97 -2.81 -9.81
CA PHE A 131 -7.22 -1.57 -10.02
C PHE A 131 -6.10 -1.42 -8.99
N PHE A 132 -4.92 -0.99 -9.44
CA PHE A 132 -3.99 -0.30 -8.58
C PHE A 132 -4.45 1.15 -8.40
N VAL A 133 -4.45 1.64 -7.16
CA VAL A 133 -4.92 2.99 -6.85
C VAL A 133 -3.87 3.73 -6.04
N SER A 134 -3.40 4.87 -6.53
CA SER A 134 -2.39 5.70 -5.86
C SER A 134 -2.58 7.18 -6.17
N ASP A 135 -1.98 8.04 -5.37
CA ASP A 135 -1.81 9.44 -5.74
C ASP A 135 -0.84 9.54 -6.92
N GLU A 136 -0.85 10.68 -7.59
CA GLU A 136 0.04 10.94 -8.70
C GLU A 136 1.51 11.01 -8.24
N GLY A 137 2.39 10.38 -9.03
CA GLY A 137 3.83 10.37 -8.80
C GLY A 137 4.30 9.36 -7.74
N THR A 138 5.59 9.40 -7.49
CA THR A 138 6.27 8.55 -6.50
C THR A 138 7.17 9.41 -5.62
N VAL A 139 7.43 8.95 -4.41
CA VAL A 139 8.34 9.60 -3.47
C VAL A 139 9.42 8.64 -2.99
N SER A 140 10.66 9.14 -2.83
CA SER A 140 11.68 8.39 -2.12
C SER A 140 11.44 8.41 -0.61
N THR A 141 12.02 7.47 0.12
CA THR A 141 11.98 7.51 1.59
C THR A 141 12.62 8.80 2.12
N THR A 142 13.70 9.26 1.50
CA THR A 142 14.37 10.52 1.83
C THR A 142 13.41 11.71 1.62
N SER A 143 12.83 11.84 0.43
CA SER A 143 11.87 12.93 0.13
C SER A 143 10.63 12.88 1.01
N LEU A 144 10.15 11.69 1.36
CA LEU A 144 9.04 11.54 2.30
C LEU A 144 9.38 12.13 3.68
N ILE A 145 10.59 11.85 4.20
CA ILE A 145 11.08 12.40 5.48
C ILE A 145 11.20 13.92 5.40
N GLU A 146 11.74 14.45 4.31
CA GLU A 146 11.85 15.88 4.07
C GLU A 146 10.48 16.56 4.04
N ASN A 147 9.50 15.99 3.34
CA ASN A 147 8.15 16.51 3.26
C ASN A 147 7.44 16.47 4.63
N ILE A 148 7.60 15.39 5.41
CA ILE A 148 7.10 15.31 6.79
C ILE A 148 7.74 16.40 7.64
N ALA A 149 9.05 16.58 7.58
CA ALA A 149 9.75 17.58 8.38
C ALA A 149 9.30 19.01 8.01
N ALA A 150 9.17 19.30 6.72
CA ALA A 150 8.66 20.57 6.22
C ALA A 150 7.24 20.87 6.73
N SER A 151 6.34 19.87 6.68
CA SER A 151 4.96 19.99 7.18
C SER A 151 4.90 20.24 8.70
N LEU A 152 5.90 19.79 9.45
CA LEU A 152 6.04 20.01 10.89
C LEU A 152 6.85 21.29 11.23
N ASN A 153 7.26 22.08 10.23
CA ASN A 153 8.18 23.22 10.38
C ASN A 153 9.49 22.83 11.07
N LYS A 154 10.04 21.65 10.75
CA LYS A 154 11.27 21.09 11.31
C LYS A 154 12.31 20.84 10.21
N LYS A 155 13.58 20.71 10.60
CA LYS A 155 14.64 20.25 9.72
C LYS A 155 14.84 18.76 9.89
N PRO A 156 14.86 17.95 8.81
CA PRO A 156 15.11 16.53 8.90
C PRO A 156 16.56 16.27 9.35
N ARG A 157 16.77 15.29 10.20
CA ARG A 157 18.10 14.83 10.61
C ARG A 157 18.45 13.54 9.89
N LEU A 158 18.87 13.67 8.64
CA LEU A 158 19.26 12.56 7.78
C LEU A 158 20.77 12.38 7.78
N ILE A 159 21.21 11.11 7.89
CA ILE A 159 22.61 10.72 7.66
C ILE A 159 22.66 9.83 6.43
N ASN A 160 23.64 10.11 5.56
CA ASN A 160 23.90 9.30 4.37
C ASN A 160 24.74 8.08 4.76
N LEU A 161 24.09 6.97 5.09
CA LEU A 161 24.76 5.68 5.28
C LEU A 161 24.61 4.84 4.03
N PRO A 162 25.67 4.20 3.55
CA PRO A 162 25.58 3.24 2.45
C PRO A 162 24.57 2.12 2.78
N PRO A 163 23.71 1.70 1.83
CA PRO A 163 22.69 0.69 2.07
C PRO A 163 23.23 -0.64 2.63
N GLY A 164 24.47 -1.00 2.29
CA GLY A 164 25.13 -2.20 2.83
C GLY A 164 25.36 -2.14 4.34
N LEU A 165 25.72 -0.97 4.89
CA LEU A 165 25.90 -0.79 6.34
C LEU A 165 24.54 -0.81 7.07
N LEU A 166 23.49 -0.29 6.44
CA LEU A 166 22.12 -0.35 6.98
C LEU A 166 21.62 -1.78 7.09
N LYS A 167 21.82 -2.60 6.05
CA LYS A 167 21.45 -4.02 6.08
C LYS A 167 22.20 -4.79 7.17
N PHE A 168 23.49 -4.50 7.35
CA PHE A 168 24.31 -5.12 8.39
C PHE A 168 23.83 -4.72 9.80
N ALA A 169 23.56 -3.44 10.04
CA ALA A 169 23.03 -2.96 11.32
C ALA A 169 21.62 -3.50 11.61
N GLY A 170 20.76 -3.62 10.58
CA GLY A 170 19.43 -4.22 10.67
C GLY A 170 19.47 -5.71 11.03
N ALA A 171 20.41 -6.46 10.45
CA ALA A 171 20.63 -7.87 10.77
C ALA A 171 21.06 -8.07 12.24
N LEU A 172 21.94 -7.21 12.77
CA LEU A 172 22.39 -7.26 14.17
C LEU A 172 21.31 -6.90 15.18
N THR A 173 20.32 -6.07 14.78
CA THR A 173 19.24 -5.61 15.67
C THR A 173 17.94 -6.39 15.52
N GLY A 174 17.89 -7.43 14.68
CA GLY A 174 16.71 -8.24 14.41
C GLY A 174 15.59 -7.52 13.67
N LYS A 175 15.86 -6.32 13.11
CA LYS A 175 14.91 -5.48 12.37
C LYS A 175 15.17 -5.47 10.86
N SER A 176 15.64 -6.58 10.30
CA SER A 176 15.96 -6.68 8.86
C SER A 176 14.77 -6.40 7.93
N GLY A 177 13.54 -6.67 8.34
CA GLY A 177 12.34 -6.39 7.55
C GLY A 177 11.90 -4.92 7.47
N ALA A 178 12.55 -4.01 8.20
CA ALA A 178 12.22 -2.58 8.19
C ALA A 178 13.06 -1.76 7.17
N ILE A 179 14.01 -2.42 6.47
CA ILE A 179 15.01 -1.77 5.59
C ILE A 179 14.83 -2.19 4.12
N GLN A 180 13.80 -2.99 3.83
CA GLN A 180 13.39 -3.30 2.46
C GLN A 180 12.45 -2.26 1.89
#